data_893676dc64004653a0b4fba9c4a901d8
#
_entry.id   893676dc64004653a0b4fba9c4a901d8
#
_cell.length_a   1.000
_cell.length_b   1.000
_cell.length_c   1.000
_cell.angle_alpha   90.00
_cell.angle_beta   90.00
_cell.angle_gamma   90.00
#
_symmetry.space_group_name_H-M   'P 1'
#
loop_
_entity.id
_entity.type
_entity.pdbx_description
1 polymer ?
#
loop_
_entity_poly.entity_id
_entity_poly.type
_entity_poly.pdbx_seq_one_letter_code
_entity_poly.pdbx_strand_id
1 'polypeptide(L)'
;MNELFIEEEDYVSLRDSIDQHGNIDQLDIAKRLEKHELLEFRRIAAHLYKKNRRWRQSIALSKQDRLFRDAMETAAESRDKEVTEELLRYFIEVGKRECFAAMLYTCYDLLRPDVVFELAWRHNLKNFAMPYMINLLHEQYHRVCIDALPTIESVFIYMVFFRSNLWVVMWMI
;
A
#
# COMPACT_ATOMS: atom_id res chain seq x y z
N MET A 1 30.59 15.56 13.68
CA MET A 1 30.02 16.50 12.67
C MET A 1 28.50 16.51 12.74
N ASN A 2 27.80 15.38 12.74
CA ASN A 2 26.33 15.37 12.82
C ASN A 2 25.77 15.90 14.15
N GLU A 3 26.52 15.78 15.26
CA GLU A 3 26.14 16.36 16.55
C GLU A 3 26.12 17.88 16.53
N LEU A 4 27.04 18.49 15.79
CA LEU A 4 27.08 19.95 15.61
C LEU A 4 25.84 20.44 14.83
N PHE A 5 25.44 19.74 13.77
CA PHE A 5 24.25 20.11 13.01
C PHE A 5 22.95 19.97 13.83
N ILE A 6 22.92 19.04 14.79
CA ILE A 6 21.79 18.90 15.71
C ILE A 6 21.76 20.07 16.72
N GLU A 7 22.93 20.50 17.23
CA GLU A 7 23.05 21.62 18.16
C GLU A 7 22.79 22.97 17.46
N GLU A 8 23.19 23.12 16.20
CA GLU A 8 22.96 24.31 15.39
C GLU A 8 21.56 24.35 14.73
N GLU A 9 20.76 23.32 14.97
CA GLU A 9 19.41 23.15 14.38
C GLU A 9 19.38 23.18 12.83
N ASP A 10 20.50 22.83 12.20
CA ASP A 10 20.62 22.77 10.73
C ASP A 10 20.22 21.39 10.19
N TYR A 11 18.92 21.22 9.99
CA TYR A 11 18.33 19.98 9.48
C TYR A 11 18.69 19.69 8.00
N VAL A 12 19.00 20.72 7.20
CA VAL A 12 19.35 20.56 5.78
C VAL A 12 20.71 19.92 5.65
N SER A 13 21.73 20.51 6.31
CA SER A 13 23.07 19.97 6.30
C SER A 13 23.17 18.59 6.96
N LEU A 14 22.36 18.34 7.99
CA LEU A 14 22.25 17.01 8.59
C LEU A 14 21.72 15.98 7.61
N ARG A 15 20.67 16.29 6.85
CA ARG A 15 20.06 15.40 5.85
C ARG A 15 21.07 15.08 4.74
N ASP A 16 21.73 16.08 4.19
CA ASP A 16 22.74 15.92 3.15
C ASP A 16 23.93 15.08 3.65
N SER A 17 24.36 15.29 4.89
CA SER A 17 25.41 14.48 5.53
C SER A 17 25.01 13.00 5.68
N ILE A 18 23.77 12.73 6.06
CA ILE A 18 23.23 11.36 6.21
C ILE A 18 23.13 10.66 4.85
N ASP A 19 22.76 11.38 3.82
CA ASP A 19 22.64 10.81 2.47
C ASP A 19 24.01 10.52 1.83
N GLN A 20 25.04 11.34 2.12
CA GLN A 20 26.40 11.15 1.64
C GLN A 20 27.21 10.09 2.39
N HIS A 21 26.97 9.94 3.70
CA HIS A 21 27.79 9.08 4.56
C HIS A 21 26.99 7.87 5.08
N GLY A 22 27.08 6.76 4.36
CA GLY A 22 26.39 5.51 4.72
C GLY A 22 26.96 4.75 5.94
N ASN A 23 28.15 5.14 6.44
CA ASN A 23 28.88 4.41 7.48
C ASN A 23 28.56 4.82 8.93
N ILE A 24 27.56 5.68 9.12
CA ILE A 24 27.16 6.19 10.43
C ILE A 24 26.15 5.22 11.05
N ASP A 25 26.17 5.07 12.37
CA ASP A 25 25.11 4.34 13.09
C ASP A 25 23.78 5.13 13.01
N GLN A 26 23.08 4.90 11.89
CA GLN A 26 21.84 5.60 11.56
C GLN A 26 20.75 5.39 12.60
N LEU A 27 20.77 4.23 13.29
CA LEU A 27 19.76 3.91 14.29
C LEU A 27 19.97 4.69 15.59
N ASP A 28 21.21 4.95 15.95
CA ASP A 28 21.52 5.72 17.18
C ASP A 28 21.17 7.21 16.97
N ILE A 29 21.46 7.74 15.79
CA ILE A 29 21.03 9.09 15.40
C ILE A 29 19.50 9.17 15.39
N ALA A 30 18.81 8.21 14.77
CA ALA A 30 17.35 8.19 14.71
C ALA A 30 16.71 8.23 16.09
N LYS A 31 17.22 7.45 17.08
CA LYS A 31 16.72 7.46 18.46
C LYS A 31 16.91 8.80 19.20
N ARG A 32 17.97 9.54 18.87
CA ARG A 32 18.19 10.88 19.44
C ARG A 32 17.23 11.89 18.80
N LEU A 33 17.11 11.87 17.48
CA LEU A 33 16.25 12.77 16.71
C LEU A 33 14.76 12.53 16.97
N GLU A 34 14.34 11.31 17.31
CA GLU A 34 12.96 10.96 17.64
C GLU A 34 12.38 11.83 18.78
N LYS A 35 13.23 12.23 19.74
CA LYS A 35 12.83 13.02 20.90
C LYS A 35 13.04 14.53 20.73
N HIS A 36 13.49 14.97 19.56
CA HIS A 36 13.78 16.37 19.31
C HIS A 36 12.49 17.20 19.21
N GLU A 37 12.53 18.46 19.65
CA GLU A 37 11.37 19.35 19.64
C GLU A 37 10.93 19.73 18.22
N LEU A 38 11.89 19.94 17.33
CA LEU A 38 11.62 20.35 15.96
C LEU A 38 11.08 19.18 15.09
N LEU A 39 10.00 19.45 14.37
CA LEU A 39 9.34 18.49 13.49
C LEU A 39 10.27 17.92 12.42
N GLU A 40 11.11 18.77 11.82
CA GLU A 40 11.99 18.36 10.72
C GLU A 40 13.02 17.31 11.15
N PHE A 41 13.54 17.41 12.37
CA PHE A 41 14.46 16.40 12.92
C PHE A 41 13.75 15.07 13.17
N ARG A 42 12.50 15.09 13.68
CA ARG A 42 11.71 13.86 13.84
C ARG A 42 11.35 13.26 12.47
N ARG A 43 11.14 14.08 11.46
CA ARG A 43 10.93 13.62 10.08
C ARG A 43 12.17 12.93 9.50
N ILE A 44 13.36 13.46 9.80
CA ILE A 44 14.64 12.80 9.46
C ILE A 44 14.76 11.46 10.21
N ALA A 45 14.39 11.41 11.50
CA ALA A 45 14.38 10.16 12.26
C ALA A 45 13.44 9.10 11.63
N ALA A 46 12.23 9.50 11.23
CA ALA A 46 11.29 8.62 10.53
C ALA A 46 11.88 8.11 9.20
N HIS A 47 12.57 8.96 8.44
CA HIS A 47 13.27 8.57 7.22
C HIS A 47 14.39 7.57 7.48
N LEU A 48 15.19 7.77 8.53
CA LEU A 48 16.24 6.83 8.93
C LEU A 48 15.69 5.46 9.35
N TYR A 49 14.59 5.43 10.10
CA TYR A 49 13.89 4.19 10.43
C TYR A 49 13.40 3.47 9.17
N LYS A 50 12.82 4.21 8.22
CA LYS A 50 12.38 3.69 6.92
C LYS A 50 13.54 3.08 6.13
N LYS A 51 14.68 3.77 6.01
CA LYS A 51 15.90 3.30 5.32
C LYS A 51 16.45 2.00 5.94
N ASN A 52 16.30 1.84 7.27
CA ASN A 52 16.70 0.65 8.02
C ASN A 52 15.59 -0.42 8.13
N ARG A 53 14.53 -0.33 7.32
CA ARG A 53 13.39 -1.27 7.30
C ARG A 53 12.63 -1.40 8.62
N ARG A 54 12.73 -0.41 9.49
CA ARG A 54 11.97 -0.34 10.74
C ARG A 54 10.64 0.39 10.53
N TRP A 55 9.80 -0.19 9.67
CA TRP A 55 8.56 0.40 9.19
C TRP A 55 7.61 0.84 10.30
N ARG A 56 7.38 -0.03 11.29
CA ARG A 56 6.46 0.25 12.40
C ARG A 56 6.90 1.47 13.22
N GLN A 57 8.21 1.65 13.44
CA GLN A 57 8.75 2.80 14.17
C GLN A 57 8.62 4.09 13.36
N SER A 58 8.94 4.05 12.08
CA SER A 58 8.76 5.19 11.17
C SER A 58 7.29 5.63 11.11
N ILE A 59 6.36 4.70 10.96
CA ILE A 59 4.93 4.99 10.92
C ILE A 59 4.43 5.52 12.27
N ALA A 60 4.90 4.97 13.39
CA ALA A 60 4.51 5.43 14.72
C ALA A 60 4.90 6.90 14.94
N LEU A 61 6.11 7.28 14.53
CA LEU A 61 6.59 8.65 14.62
C LEU A 61 5.79 9.59 13.70
N SER A 62 5.55 9.17 12.46
CA SER A 62 4.74 9.94 11.50
C SER A 62 3.28 10.11 11.97
N LYS A 63 2.70 9.10 12.65
CA LYS A 63 1.36 9.21 13.28
C LYS A 63 1.34 10.25 14.40
N GLN A 64 2.37 10.24 15.26
CA GLN A 64 2.50 11.19 16.36
C GLN A 64 2.54 12.64 15.87
N ASP A 65 3.28 12.87 14.80
CA ASP A 65 3.45 14.19 14.19
C ASP A 65 2.34 14.56 13.18
N ARG A 66 1.34 13.69 13.01
CA ARG A 66 0.23 13.86 12.05
C ARG A 66 0.68 13.97 10.58
N LEU A 67 1.85 13.45 10.25
CA LEU A 67 2.37 13.35 8.91
C LEU A 67 1.77 12.13 8.20
N PHE A 68 0.46 12.17 7.97
CA PHE A 68 -0.30 11.01 7.47
C PHE A 68 0.14 10.57 6.07
N ARG A 69 0.57 11.51 5.24
CA ARG A 69 1.10 11.20 3.91
C ARG A 69 2.37 10.37 3.99
N ASP A 70 3.34 10.80 4.81
CA ASP A 70 4.62 10.10 5.00
C ASP A 70 4.37 8.70 5.60
N ALA A 71 3.38 8.57 6.51
CA ALA A 71 2.97 7.28 7.06
C ALA A 71 2.38 6.33 5.99
N MET A 72 1.53 6.84 5.09
CA MET A 72 0.95 6.05 4.00
C MET A 72 2.01 5.61 2.98
N GLU A 73 2.91 6.51 2.58
CA GLU A 73 4.04 6.21 1.69
C GLU A 73 4.95 5.14 2.30
N THR A 74 5.25 5.24 3.60
CA THR A 74 6.05 4.25 4.33
C THR A 74 5.35 2.89 4.40
N ALA A 75 4.04 2.87 4.63
CA ALA A 75 3.25 1.63 4.63
C ALA A 75 3.22 0.96 3.24
N ALA A 76 3.06 1.74 2.17
CA ALA A 76 3.10 1.23 0.80
C ALA A 76 4.47 0.61 0.45
N GLU A 77 5.57 1.27 0.84
CA GLU A 77 6.93 0.79 0.59
C GLU A 77 7.30 -0.45 1.43
N SER A 78 6.71 -0.60 2.62
CA SER A 78 6.96 -1.76 3.49
C SER A 78 6.52 -3.08 2.84
N ARG A 79 5.51 -3.04 1.98
CA ARG A 79 4.82 -4.19 1.38
C ARG A 79 4.29 -5.19 2.42
N ASP A 80 4.12 -4.76 3.66
CA ASP A 80 3.58 -5.56 4.75
C ASP A 80 2.07 -5.30 4.90
N LYS A 81 1.29 -6.35 4.67
CA LYS A 81 -0.18 -6.29 4.76
C LYS A 81 -0.67 -5.95 6.16
N GLU A 82 -0.02 -6.51 7.19
CA GLU A 82 -0.42 -6.28 8.59
C GLU A 82 -0.24 -4.82 8.99
N VAL A 83 0.92 -4.24 8.65
CA VAL A 83 1.24 -2.82 8.92
C VAL A 83 0.27 -1.90 8.19
N THR A 84 -0.08 -2.26 6.97
CA THR A 84 -1.01 -1.48 6.14
C THR A 84 -2.43 -1.53 6.72
N GLU A 85 -2.92 -2.72 7.12
CA GLU A 85 -4.24 -2.86 7.75
C GLU A 85 -4.31 -2.17 9.12
N GLU A 86 -3.23 -2.22 9.91
CA GLU A 86 -3.12 -1.52 11.20
C GLU A 86 -3.23 0.00 11.01
N LEU A 87 -2.54 0.55 10.00
CA LEU A 87 -2.62 1.96 9.68
C LEU A 87 -4.02 2.36 9.17
N LEU A 88 -4.68 1.50 8.38
CA LEU A 88 -6.04 1.73 7.91
C LEU A 88 -7.04 1.83 9.08
N ARG A 89 -6.94 0.93 10.07
CA ARG A 89 -7.75 0.97 11.28
C ARG A 89 -7.50 2.23 12.10
N TYR A 90 -6.25 2.62 12.24
CA TYR A 90 -5.89 3.87 12.92
C TYR A 90 -6.56 5.10 12.30
N PHE A 91 -6.61 5.22 10.97
CA PHE A 91 -7.28 6.36 10.32
C PHE A 91 -8.79 6.39 10.59
N ILE A 92 -9.41 5.24 10.74
CA ILE A 92 -10.81 5.12 11.10
C ILE A 92 -11.03 5.58 12.54
N GLU A 93 -10.19 5.13 13.48
CA GLU A 93 -10.26 5.48 14.91
C GLU A 93 -10.08 6.98 15.12
N VAL A 94 -9.15 7.60 14.41
CA VAL A 94 -8.90 9.05 14.46
C VAL A 94 -9.96 9.85 13.69
N GLY A 95 -10.84 9.17 12.93
CA GLY A 95 -11.91 9.81 12.15
C GLY A 95 -11.44 10.51 10.88
N LYS A 96 -10.26 10.17 10.36
CA LYS A 96 -9.67 10.74 9.14
C LYS A 96 -10.16 9.99 7.89
N ARG A 97 -11.38 10.29 7.46
CA ARG A 97 -12.05 9.62 6.33
C ARG A 97 -11.32 9.81 4.99
N GLU A 98 -10.71 10.98 4.80
CA GLU A 98 -9.93 11.31 3.60
C GLU A 98 -8.65 10.48 3.53
N CYS A 99 -7.95 10.30 4.67
CA CYS A 99 -6.77 9.46 4.75
C CYS A 99 -7.13 7.98 4.54
N PHE A 100 -8.29 7.53 5.04
CA PHE A 100 -8.81 6.20 4.74
C PHE A 100 -8.98 6.00 3.23
N ALA A 101 -9.66 6.94 2.55
CA ALA A 101 -9.85 6.86 1.10
C ALA A 101 -8.51 6.90 0.34
N ALA A 102 -7.60 7.81 0.71
CA ALA A 102 -6.28 7.91 0.08
C ALA A 102 -5.48 6.60 0.22
N MET A 103 -5.57 5.94 1.37
CA MET A 103 -4.86 4.69 1.63
C MET A 103 -5.38 3.54 0.77
N LEU A 104 -6.68 3.49 0.44
CA LEU A 104 -7.25 2.50 -0.47
C LEU A 104 -6.65 2.57 -1.88
N TYR A 105 -6.18 3.74 -2.30
CA TYR A 105 -5.48 3.91 -3.58
C TYR A 105 -3.98 3.66 -3.46
N THR A 106 -3.34 4.24 -2.43
CA THR A 106 -1.88 4.15 -2.25
C THR A 106 -1.42 2.73 -1.95
N CYS A 107 -2.22 1.96 -1.22
CA CYS A 107 -1.91 0.59 -0.78
C CYS A 107 -2.87 -0.44 -1.40
N TYR A 108 -3.39 -0.20 -2.60
CA TYR A 108 -4.42 -1.01 -3.25
C TYR A 108 -4.09 -2.51 -3.24
N ASP A 109 -2.88 -2.87 -3.66
CA ASP A 109 -2.43 -4.27 -3.79
C ASP A 109 -2.17 -4.97 -2.44
N LEU A 110 -2.00 -4.19 -1.37
CA LEU A 110 -1.64 -4.71 -0.04
C LEU A 110 -2.87 -4.97 0.84
N LEU A 111 -3.95 -4.23 0.59
CA LEU A 111 -5.17 -4.32 1.39
C LEU A 111 -6.01 -5.52 0.97
N ARG A 112 -6.49 -6.27 1.97
CA ARG A 112 -7.45 -7.35 1.72
C ARG A 112 -8.85 -6.77 1.55
N PRO A 113 -9.55 -7.13 0.45
CA PRO A 113 -10.88 -6.59 0.17
C PRO A 113 -11.91 -6.88 1.26
N ASP A 114 -11.87 -8.06 1.86
CA ASP A 114 -12.76 -8.46 2.95
C ASP A 114 -12.64 -7.54 4.17
N VAL A 115 -11.41 -7.19 4.56
CA VAL A 115 -11.13 -6.26 5.66
C VAL A 115 -11.61 -4.86 5.33
N VAL A 116 -11.34 -4.38 4.12
CA VAL A 116 -11.78 -3.05 3.67
C VAL A 116 -13.29 -2.94 3.70
N PHE A 117 -14.02 -3.97 3.21
CA PHE A 117 -15.48 -3.97 3.18
C PHE A 117 -16.08 -4.02 4.58
N GLU A 118 -15.55 -4.86 5.45
CA GLU A 118 -15.98 -4.94 6.84
C GLU A 118 -15.81 -3.60 7.56
N LEU A 119 -14.64 -2.98 7.45
CA LEU A 119 -14.36 -1.69 8.07
C LEU A 119 -15.23 -0.57 7.51
N ALA A 120 -15.39 -0.50 6.19
CA ALA A 120 -16.24 0.48 5.53
C ALA A 120 -17.72 0.34 5.93
N TRP A 121 -18.19 -0.89 6.11
CA TRP A 121 -19.54 -1.18 6.57
C TRP A 121 -19.76 -0.75 8.02
N ARG A 122 -18.89 -1.19 8.93
CA ARG A 122 -19.01 -0.92 10.38
C ARG A 122 -18.95 0.57 10.70
N HIS A 123 -18.11 1.33 10.01
CA HIS A 123 -17.87 2.75 10.29
C HIS A 123 -18.63 3.70 9.35
N ASN A 124 -19.55 3.18 8.55
CA ASN A 124 -20.36 3.96 7.60
C ASN A 124 -19.53 4.77 6.59
N LEU A 125 -18.41 4.19 6.12
CA LEU A 125 -17.49 4.78 5.15
C LEU A 125 -17.71 4.26 3.72
N LYS A 126 -18.91 3.73 3.42
CA LYS A 126 -19.25 3.10 2.13
C LYS A 126 -18.95 4.01 0.94
N ASN A 127 -19.28 5.30 1.04
CA ASN A 127 -19.05 6.26 -0.04
C ASN A 127 -17.57 6.44 -0.37
N PHE A 128 -16.69 6.36 0.64
CA PHE A 128 -15.25 6.47 0.46
C PHE A 128 -14.61 5.17 -0.07
N ALA A 129 -15.21 4.03 0.25
CA ALA A 129 -14.74 2.73 -0.25
C ALA A 129 -15.30 2.38 -1.64
N MET A 130 -16.39 3.03 -2.09
CA MET A 130 -17.09 2.67 -3.33
C MET A 130 -16.17 2.68 -4.57
N PRO A 131 -15.31 3.69 -4.82
CA PRO A 131 -14.42 3.66 -5.98
C PRO A 131 -13.44 2.48 -5.96
N TYR A 132 -12.91 2.13 -4.77
CA TYR A 132 -12.06 0.95 -4.58
C TYR A 132 -12.83 -0.33 -4.94
N MET A 133 -14.09 -0.46 -4.46
CA MET A 133 -14.94 -1.60 -4.74
C MET A 133 -15.24 -1.76 -6.24
N ILE A 134 -15.53 -0.67 -6.93
CA ILE A 134 -15.80 -0.66 -8.36
C ILE A 134 -14.56 -1.13 -9.14
N ASN A 135 -13.37 -0.61 -8.82
CA ASN A 135 -12.13 -1.01 -9.46
C ASN A 135 -11.83 -2.50 -9.22
N LEU A 136 -12.01 -2.97 -7.99
CA LEU A 136 -11.80 -4.38 -7.65
C LEU A 136 -12.75 -5.29 -8.45
N LEU A 137 -14.04 -4.96 -8.52
CA LEU A 137 -15.02 -5.72 -9.29
C LEU A 137 -14.66 -5.72 -10.78
N HIS A 138 -14.25 -4.58 -11.32
CA HIS A 138 -13.83 -4.46 -12.71
C HIS A 138 -12.62 -5.36 -13.02
N GLU A 139 -11.60 -5.35 -12.16
CA GLU A 139 -10.42 -6.21 -12.32
C GLU A 139 -10.77 -7.69 -12.23
N GLN A 140 -11.59 -8.08 -11.24
CA GLN A 140 -12.00 -9.47 -11.10
C GLN A 140 -12.83 -9.94 -12.28
N TYR A 141 -13.77 -9.11 -12.76
CA TYR A 141 -14.55 -9.40 -13.94
C TYR A 141 -13.67 -9.58 -15.19
N HIS A 142 -12.69 -8.69 -15.36
CA HIS A 142 -11.76 -8.76 -16.49
C HIS A 142 -10.88 -10.03 -16.44
N ARG A 143 -10.41 -10.42 -15.26
CA ARG A 143 -9.66 -11.68 -15.08
C ARG A 143 -10.51 -12.89 -15.43
N VAL A 144 -11.73 -12.97 -14.90
CA VAL A 144 -12.64 -14.08 -15.20
C VAL A 144 -12.95 -14.16 -16.68
N CYS A 145 -13.17 -13.02 -17.37
CA CYS A 145 -13.40 -13.01 -18.79
C CYS A 145 -12.18 -13.50 -19.59
N ILE A 146 -10.96 -13.08 -19.22
CA ILE A 146 -9.74 -13.52 -19.89
C ILE A 146 -9.50 -15.02 -19.67
N ASP A 147 -9.68 -15.50 -18.44
CA ASP A 147 -9.49 -16.92 -18.10
C ASP A 147 -10.56 -17.82 -18.73
N ALA A 148 -11.77 -17.29 -19.00
CA ALA A 148 -12.85 -18.02 -19.66
C ALA A 148 -12.71 -18.05 -21.19
N LEU A 149 -12.03 -17.07 -21.81
CA LEU A 149 -11.87 -17.00 -23.27
C LEU A 149 -11.26 -18.27 -23.89
N PRO A 150 -10.15 -18.83 -23.41
CA PRO A 150 -9.58 -20.05 -23.98
C PRO A 150 -10.52 -21.28 -23.80
N THR A 151 -11.32 -21.28 -22.74
CA THR A 151 -12.31 -22.35 -22.51
C THR A 151 -13.49 -22.23 -23.48
N ILE A 152 -13.95 -21.02 -23.78
CA ILE A 152 -15.03 -20.77 -24.72
C ILE A 152 -14.55 -21.07 -26.17
N GLU A 153 -13.33 -20.66 -26.51
CA GLU A 153 -12.75 -20.99 -27.83
C GLU A 153 -12.54 -22.49 -27.98
N SER A 154 -12.06 -23.20 -26.99
CA SER A 154 -11.92 -24.65 -27.05
C SER A 154 -13.27 -25.35 -27.18
N VAL A 155 -14.30 -24.92 -26.45
CA VAL A 155 -15.66 -25.45 -26.56
C VAL A 155 -16.25 -25.13 -27.93
N PHE A 156 -15.99 -23.93 -28.48
CA PHE A 156 -16.45 -23.57 -29.81
C PHE A 156 -15.77 -24.39 -30.93
N ILE A 157 -14.46 -24.63 -30.78
CA ILE A 157 -13.70 -25.51 -31.69
C ILE A 157 -14.22 -26.95 -31.60
N TYR A 158 -14.49 -27.47 -30.41
CA TYR A 158 -15.10 -28.78 -30.21
C TYR A 158 -16.50 -28.86 -30.84
N MET A 159 -17.34 -27.84 -30.66
CA MET A 159 -18.67 -27.80 -31.26
C MET A 159 -18.61 -27.76 -32.80
N VAL A 160 -17.72 -26.95 -33.35
CA VAL A 160 -17.52 -26.85 -34.81
C VAL A 160 -16.97 -28.16 -35.39
N PHE A 161 -16.01 -28.77 -34.69
CA PHE A 161 -15.41 -30.04 -35.09
C PHE A 161 -16.39 -31.20 -35.00
N PHE A 162 -17.22 -31.22 -33.97
CA PHE A 162 -18.26 -32.25 -33.80
C PHE A 162 -19.37 -32.09 -34.86
N ARG A 163 -19.72 -30.87 -35.18
CA ARG A 163 -20.73 -30.58 -36.23
C ARG A 163 -20.22 -30.93 -37.64
N SER A 164 -18.93 -30.73 -37.94
CA SER A 164 -18.35 -31.14 -39.21
C SER A 164 -18.21 -32.67 -39.35
N ASN A 165 -17.96 -33.39 -38.27
CA ASN A 165 -17.86 -34.84 -38.29
C ASN A 165 -19.24 -35.54 -38.33
N LEU A 166 -20.32 -34.91 -37.84
CA LEU A 166 -21.67 -35.43 -37.99
C LEU A 166 -22.13 -35.46 -39.46
N TRP A 167 -21.64 -34.55 -40.30
CA TRP A 167 -21.93 -34.59 -41.75
C TRP A 167 -21.21 -35.74 -42.44
N VAL A 168 -20.02 -36.12 -42.00
CA VAL A 168 -19.28 -37.25 -42.61
C VAL A 168 -19.93 -38.59 -42.22
N VAL A 169 -20.46 -38.73 -41.04
CA VAL A 169 -21.17 -39.96 -40.60
C VAL A 169 -22.53 -40.10 -41.28
N MET A 170 -23.21 -38.96 -41.52
CA MET A 170 -24.51 -38.97 -42.23
C MET A 170 -24.38 -39.23 -43.75
N TRP A 171 -23.17 -39.15 -44.31
CA TRP A 171 -22.90 -39.47 -45.72
C TRP A 171 -22.41 -40.90 -45.92
N MET A 172 -22.14 -41.64 -44.86
CA MET A 172 -21.69 -43.04 -44.87
C MET A 172 -22.81 -44.06 -44.60
N ILE A 173 -24.06 -43.57 -44.33
CA ILE A 173 -25.28 -44.38 -44.24
C ILE A 173 -26.17 -44.13 -45.43
#